data_6b32df54602b2330c9dde1ed3cd9449c
#
_entry.id   6b32df54602b2330c9dde1ed3cd9449c
#
_cell.length_a   1.000
_cell.length_b   1.000
_cell.length_c   1.000
_cell.angle_alpha   90.00
_cell.angle_beta   90.00
_cell.angle_gamma   90.00
#
_symmetry.space_group_name_H-M   'P 1'
#
loop_
_entity.id
_entity.type
_entity.pdbx_description
1 polymer ?
#
loop_
_entity_poly.entity_id
_entity_poly.type
_entity_poly.pdbx_seq_one_letter_code
_entity_poly.pdbx_strand_id
1 'polypeptide(L)'
;HDRCREDGDCWLWQLSVSSHGVPVMHLKDSGKLIGVRRFVALKKGLNIEGLLVTNTCGNNRCVCPAHVLVVTKSEMGKLNVSRTGYTSNVLRRKKISDAKRKTAKLSLAQAIEVRNSTESLSDIAEKAGISRATASRIRNAKMWKEYGTPFAGLGKL
;
A
#
# COMPACT_ATOMS: atom_id res chain seq x y z
N HIS A 1 -32.52 -4.84 8.08
CA HIS A 1 -32.04 -6.22 8.29
C HIS A 1 -32.35 -7.11 7.08
N ASP A 2 -33.55 -7.05 6.49
CA ASP A 2 -34.02 -7.97 5.42
C ASP A 2 -33.17 -8.04 4.14
N ARG A 3 -32.20 -7.14 3.98
CA ARG A 3 -31.28 -7.07 2.83
C ARG A 3 -29.87 -7.58 3.14
N CYS A 4 -29.65 -8.04 4.35
CA CYS A 4 -28.36 -8.50 4.84
C CYS A 4 -28.46 -9.91 5.40
N ARG A 5 -27.43 -10.71 5.19
CA ARG A 5 -27.22 -11.97 5.91
C ARG A 5 -26.20 -11.72 7.02
N GLU A 6 -26.48 -12.17 8.23
CA GLU A 6 -25.56 -12.16 9.34
C GLU A 6 -24.50 -13.27 9.17
N ASP A 7 -23.25 -12.92 9.46
CA ASP A 7 -22.11 -13.82 9.40
C ASP A 7 -21.12 -13.39 10.51
N GLY A 8 -21.25 -14.00 11.68
CA GLY A 8 -20.62 -13.51 12.90
C GLY A 8 -21.06 -12.07 13.20
N ASP A 9 -20.10 -11.18 13.43
CA ASP A 9 -20.36 -9.75 13.69
C ASP A 9 -20.61 -8.93 12.40
N CYS A 10 -20.59 -9.56 11.23
CA CYS A 10 -20.75 -8.90 9.94
C CYS A 10 -22.20 -8.98 9.42
N TRP A 11 -22.69 -7.89 8.86
CA TRP A 11 -23.91 -7.86 8.05
C TRP A 11 -23.57 -7.82 6.59
N LEU A 12 -23.72 -8.95 5.91
CA LEU A 12 -23.33 -9.12 4.51
C LEU A 12 -24.47 -8.71 3.58
N TRP A 13 -24.24 -7.67 2.81
CA TRP A 13 -25.20 -7.17 1.81
C TRP A 13 -25.49 -8.22 0.73
N GLN A 14 -26.79 -8.48 0.48
CA GLN A 14 -27.24 -9.53 -0.43
C GLN A 14 -27.71 -9.02 -1.80
N LEU A 15 -27.83 -7.69 -1.96
CA LEU A 15 -28.30 -7.07 -3.18
C LEU A 15 -27.15 -6.54 -4.05
N SER A 16 -27.43 -5.56 -4.89
CA SER A 16 -26.52 -5.00 -5.88
C SER A 16 -25.17 -4.55 -5.33
N VAL A 17 -24.14 -4.86 -6.08
CA VAL A 17 -22.75 -4.43 -5.82
C VAL A 17 -22.19 -3.75 -7.08
N SER A 18 -21.23 -2.82 -6.86
CA SER A 18 -20.48 -2.22 -7.95
C SER A 18 -19.55 -3.23 -8.64
N SER A 19 -18.93 -2.85 -9.76
CA SER A 19 -17.92 -3.65 -10.46
C SER A 19 -16.73 -4.06 -9.55
N HIS A 20 -16.49 -3.32 -8.47
CA HIS A 20 -15.46 -3.62 -7.48
C HIS A 20 -15.96 -4.43 -6.26
N GLY A 21 -17.19 -4.98 -6.36
CA GLY A 21 -17.78 -5.79 -5.29
C GLY A 21 -18.22 -5.00 -4.05
N VAL A 22 -18.34 -3.69 -4.14
CA VAL A 22 -18.78 -2.82 -3.01
C VAL A 22 -20.29 -2.67 -3.05
N PRO A 23 -21.01 -2.87 -1.91
CA PRO A 23 -22.45 -2.69 -1.81
C PRO A 23 -22.93 -1.31 -2.24
N VAL A 24 -23.93 -1.29 -3.14
CA VAL A 24 -24.58 -0.07 -3.64
C VAL A 24 -26.09 -0.18 -3.59
N MET A 25 -26.76 0.96 -3.49
CA MET A 25 -28.21 1.06 -3.51
C MET A 25 -28.67 2.38 -4.11
N HIS A 26 -29.88 2.40 -4.68
CA HIS A 26 -30.52 3.64 -5.07
C HIS A 26 -31.29 4.26 -3.88
N LEU A 27 -31.11 5.56 -3.69
CA LEU A 27 -31.91 6.31 -2.74
C LEU A 27 -33.34 6.47 -3.27
N LYS A 28 -34.35 6.17 -2.44
CA LYS A 28 -35.76 6.24 -2.86
C LYS A 28 -36.17 7.64 -3.32
N ASP A 29 -35.71 8.67 -2.60
CA ASP A 29 -36.15 10.05 -2.79
C ASP A 29 -35.54 10.73 -4.02
N SER A 30 -34.31 10.38 -4.40
CA SER A 30 -33.56 11.03 -5.49
C SER A 30 -33.19 10.11 -6.64
N GLY A 31 -33.42 8.79 -6.50
CA GLY A 31 -32.97 7.78 -7.47
C GLY A 31 -31.45 7.66 -7.59
N LYS A 32 -30.67 8.47 -6.85
CA LYS A 32 -29.21 8.48 -6.95
C LYS A 32 -28.60 7.21 -6.38
N LEU A 33 -27.61 6.68 -7.09
CA LEU A 33 -26.81 5.54 -6.62
C LEU A 33 -25.85 5.98 -5.51
N ILE A 34 -25.88 5.28 -4.38
CA ILE A 34 -24.98 5.54 -3.24
C ILE A 34 -24.36 4.22 -2.75
N GLY A 35 -23.12 4.27 -2.27
CA GLY A 35 -22.54 3.15 -1.54
C GLY A 35 -23.27 2.92 -0.21
N VAL A 36 -23.67 1.67 0.08
CA VAL A 36 -24.44 1.33 1.27
C VAL A 36 -23.73 1.75 2.56
N ARG A 37 -22.41 1.54 2.65
CA ARG A 37 -21.63 2.00 3.82
C ARG A 37 -21.67 3.51 4.00
N ARG A 38 -21.67 4.27 2.89
CA ARG A 38 -21.79 5.73 2.92
C ARG A 38 -23.16 6.16 3.46
N PHE A 39 -24.22 5.47 3.04
CA PHE A 39 -25.57 5.66 3.58
C PHE A 39 -25.63 5.34 5.08
N VAL A 40 -25.04 4.21 5.51
CA VAL A 40 -24.95 3.82 6.93
C VAL A 40 -24.19 4.87 7.75
N ALA A 41 -23.08 5.39 7.24
CA ALA A 41 -22.30 6.44 7.91
C ALA A 41 -23.12 7.72 8.09
N LEU A 42 -23.87 8.15 7.07
CA LEU A 42 -24.78 9.28 7.15
C LEU A 42 -25.90 9.06 8.19
N LYS A 43 -26.50 7.87 8.21
CA LYS A 43 -27.53 7.53 9.21
C LYS A 43 -26.98 7.49 10.65
N LYS A 44 -25.69 7.24 10.83
CA LYS A 44 -24.99 7.37 12.12
C LYS A 44 -24.62 8.81 12.48
N GLY A 45 -24.93 9.79 11.64
CA GLY A 45 -24.56 11.20 11.85
C GLY A 45 -23.07 11.48 11.65
N LEU A 46 -22.33 10.58 10.97
CA LEU A 46 -20.90 10.79 10.74
C LEU A 46 -20.69 11.80 9.60
N ASN A 47 -19.76 12.74 9.80
CA ASN A 47 -19.34 13.62 8.72
C ASN A 47 -18.50 12.80 7.71
N ILE A 48 -18.94 12.80 6.45
CA ILE A 48 -18.30 12.06 5.35
C ILE A 48 -17.81 12.98 4.23
N GLU A 49 -17.89 14.31 4.42
CA GLU A 49 -17.50 15.28 3.43
C GLU A 49 -15.97 15.25 3.22
N GLY A 50 -15.54 15.09 1.96
CA GLY A 50 -14.11 14.93 1.61
C GLY A 50 -13.46 13.65 2.12
N LEU A 51 -14.19 12.77 2.83
CA LEU A 51 -13.68 11.56 3.46
C LEU A 51 -14.13 10.30 2.71
N LEU A 52 -13.37 9.23 2.92
CA LEU A 52 -13.67 7.90 2.41
C LEU A 52 -14.39 7.08 3.48
N VAL A 53 -15.33 6.24 3.04
CA VAL A 53 -16.02 5.32 3.95
C VAL A 53 -15.62 3.90 3.62
N THR A 54 -15.12 3.20 4.62
CA THR A 54 -14.65 1.81 4.54
C THR A 54 -15.21 0.98 5.68
N ASN A 55 -14.65 -0.18 5.94
CA ASN A 55 -14.97 -1.01 7.11
C ASN A 55 -13.71 -1.44 7.86
N THR A 56 -13.85 -1.85 9.10
CA THR A 56 -12.76 -2.38 9.93
C THR A 56 -12.46 -3.84 9.62
N CYS A 57 -13.47 -4.66 9.32
CA CYS A 57 -13.35 -6.12 9.14
C CYS A 57 -12.71 -6.55 7.81
N GLY A 58 -12.58 -5.66 6.82
CA GLY A 58 -12.01 -5.99 5.51
C GLY A 58 -12.94 -6.76 4.55
N ASN A 59 -14.10 -7.23 5.00
CA ASN A 59 -15.05 -7.92 4.13
C ASN A 59 -15.78 -6.94 3.22
N ASN A 60 -15.60 -7.07 1.90
CA ASN A 60 -16.15 -6.13 0.92
C ASN A 60 -17.68 -6.04 0.93
N ARG A 61 -18.40 -7.06 1.38
CA ARG A 61 -19.86 -7.06 1.46
C ARG A 61 -20.41 -6.62 2.81
N CYS A 62 -19.56 -6.46 3.83
CA CYS A 62 -20.00 -6.05 5.15
C CYS A 62 -20.47 -4.60 5.16
N VAL A 63 -21.67 -4.36 5.69
CA VAL A 63 -22.31 -3.06 5.88
C VAL A 63 -22.72 -2.81 7.34
N CYS A 64 -22.23 -3.67 8.26
CA CYS A 64 -22.52 -3.56 9.70
C CYS A 64 -22.15 -2.16 10.21
N PRO A 65 -23.08 -1.44 10.89
CA PRO A 65 -22.81 -0.09 11.43
C PRO A 65 -21.61 -0.06 12.38
N ALA A 66 -21.37 -1.12 13.15
CA ALA A 66 -20.20 -1.23 14.05
C ALA A 66 -18.88 -1.28 13.29
N HIS A 67 -18.89 -1.83 12.08
CA HIS A 67 -17.70 -1.96 11.25
C HIS A 67 -17.46 -0.78 10.31
N VAL A 68 -18.44 0.12 10.12
CA VAL A 68 -18.28 1.29 9.23
C VAL A 68 -17.29 2.27 9.83
N LEU A 69 -16.30 2.64 9.03
CA LEU A 69 -15.22 3.55 9.38
C LEU A 69 -15.11 4.66 8.34
N VAL A 70 -15.01 5.90 8.82
CA VAL A 70 -14.76 7.09 7.98
C VAL A 70 -13.31 7.48 8.14
N VAL A 71 -12.59 7.63 7.03
CA VAL A 71 -11.13 7.84 7.01
C VAL A 71 -10.71 8.82 5.93
N THR A 72 -9.55 9.42 6.10
CA THR A 72 -8.86 10.18 5.07
C THR A 72 -8.24 9.25 4.01
N LYS A 73 -7.85 9.80 2.86
CA LYS A 73 -7.11 9.04 1.82
C LYS A 73 -5.81 8.43 2.36
N SER A 74 -5.10 9.15 3.24
CA SER A 74 -3.86 8.68 3.85
C SER A 74 -4.09 7.48 4.77
N GLU A 75 -5.10 7.54 5.64
CA GLU A 75 -5.48 6.44 6.53
C GLU A 75 -5.96 5.22 5.75
N MET A 76 -6.76 5.41 4.69
CA MET A 76 -7.15 4.33 3.79
C MET A 76 -5.93 3.64 3.17
N GLY A 77 -4.93 4.41 2.74
CA GLY A 77 -3.66 3.86 2.24
C GLY A 77 -2.97 2.98 3.28
N LYS A 78 -2.86 3.43 4.54
CA LYS A 78 -2.28 2.65 5.65
C LYS A 78 -3.08 1.38 5.93
N LEU A 79 -4.41 1.46 5.97
CA LEU A 79 -5.29 0.30 6.15
C LEU A 79 -5.12 -0.75 5.04
N ASN A 80 -5.05 -0.32 3.79
CA ASN A 80 -4.83 -1.23 2.67
C ASN A 80 -3.47 -1.92 2.76
N VAL A 81 -2.43 -1.19 3.13
CA VAL A 81 -1.09 -1.75 3.36
C VAL A 81 -1.11 -2.80 4.47
N SER A 82 -1.75 -2.52 5.61
CA SER A 82 -1.83 -3.46 6.74
C SER A 82 -2.60 -4.74 6.37
N ARG A 83 -3.69 -4.62 5.60
CA ARG A 83 -4.52 -5.76 5.18
C ARG A 83 -3.85 -6.64 4.12
N THR A 84 -3.14 -6.04 3.18
CA THR A 84 -2.61 -6.75 2.01
C THR A 84 -1.15 -7.14 2.16
N GLY A 85 -0.44 -6.63 3.16
CA GLY A 85 1.01 -6.78 3.28
C GLY A 85 1.78 -6.26 2.06
N TYR A 86 1.17 -5.37 1.27
CA TYR A 86 1.61 -4.96 -0.05
C TYR A 86 3.04 -4.39 -0.09
N THR A 87 3.47 -3.72 0.98
CA THR A 87 4.84 -3.18 1.09
C THR A 87 5.88 -4.24 1.46
N SER A 88 5.47 -5.35 2.07
CA SER A 88 6.36 -6.45 2.45
C SER A 88 6.60 -7.47 1.34
N ASN A 89 5.87 -7.40 0.22
CA ASN A 89 6.00 -8.34 -0.89
C ASN A 89 7.38 -8.21 -1.58
N VAL A 90 8.24 -9.21 -1.36
CA VAL A 90 9.63 -9.25 -1.86
C VAL A 90 9.69 -9.23 -3.39
N LEU A 91 8.80 -9.97 -4.06
CA LEU A 91 8.77 -10.04 -5.53
C LEU A 91 8.41 -8.69 -6.15
N ARG A 92 7.48 -7.96 -5.53
CA ARG A 92 7.14 -6.61 -5.97
C ARG A 92 8.29 -5.63 -5.76
N ARG A 93 8.96 -5.70 -4.61
CA ARG A 93 10.16 -4.88 -4.34
C ARG A 93 11.25 -5.15 -5.36
N LYS A 94 11.46 -6.42 -5.71
CA LYS A 94 12.40 -6.82 -6.76
C LYS A 94 12.02 -6.19 -8.10
N LYS A 95 10.77 -6.36 -8.57
CA LYS A 95 10.30 -5.76 -9.84
C LYS A 95 10.52 -4.24 -9.89
N ILE A 96 10.18 -3.53 -8.81
CA ILE A 96 10.38 -2.07 -8.72
C ILE A 96 11.88 -1.72 -8.76
N SER A 97 12.71 -2.47 -8.04
CA SER A 97 14.15 -2.28 -8.04
C SER A 97 14.74 -2.50 -9.42
N ASP A 98 14.37 -3.58 -10.10
CA ASP A 98 14.86 -3.92 -11.43
C ASP A 98 14.44 -2.87 -12.48
N ALA A 99 13.21 -2.37 -12.40
CA ALA A 99 12.74 -1.29 -13.25
C ALA A 99 13.54 0.01 -13.04
N LYS A 100 13.81 0.38 -11.80
CA LYS A 100 14.61 1.56 -11.47
C LYS A 100 16.08 1.43 -11.87
N ARG A 101 16.64 0.22 -11.83
CA ARG A 101 18.02 -0.05 -12.24
C ARG A 101 18.24 0.17 -13.73
N LYS A 102 17.21 -0.08 -14.57
CA LYS A 102 17.30 0.14 -16.02
C LYS A 102 17.56 1.60 -16.40
N THR A 103 17.11 2.55 -15.58
CA THR A 103 17.27 3.99 -15.82
C THR A 103 18.26 4.65 -14.85
N ALA A 104 18.94 3.87 -14.03
CA ALA A 104 19.89 4.38 -13.04
C ALA A 104 21.21 4.82 -13.75
N LYS A 105 21.88 5.83 -13.17
CA LYS A 105 23.19 6.29 -13.64
C LYS A 105 24.28 5.24 -13.51
N LEU A 106 24.18 4.36 -12.51
CA LEU A 106 25.13 3.28 -12.26
C LEU A 106 24.58 1.96 -12.78
N SER A 107 25.46 1.13 -13.31
CA SER A 107 25.18 -0.29 -13.53
C SER A 107 25.26 -1.07 -12.21
N LEU A 108 24.76 -2.32 -12.22
CA LEU A 108 24.86 -3.19 -11.04
C LEU A 108 26.34 -3.47 -10.68
N ALA A 109 27.19 -3.70 -11.67
CA ALA A 109 28.62 -3.94 -11.47
C ALA A 109 29.30 -2.75 -10.76
N GLN A 110 29.08 -1.54 -11.25
CA GLN A 110 29.59 -0.31 -10.61
C GLN A 110 29.06 -0.12 -9.19
N ALA A 111 27.78 -0.44 -8.93
CA ALA A 111 27.24 -0.34 -7.57
C ALA A 111 27.87 -1.37 -6.61
N ILE A 112 28.22 -2.57 -7.10
CA ILE A 112 28.98 -3.58 -6.33
C ILE A 112 30.41 -3.10 -6.05
N GLU A 113 31.06 -2.50 -7.04
CA GLU A 113 32.40 -1.91 -6.88
C GLU A 113 32.40 -0.82 -5.81
N VAL A 114 31.47 0.15 -5.89
CA VAL A 114 31.29 1.18 -4.85
C VAL A 114 31.04 0.58 -3.47
N ARG A 115 30.30 -0.53 -3.39
CA ARG A 115 30.00 -1.21 -2.11
C ARG A 115 31.25 -1.84 -1.49
N ASN A 116 32.07 -2.47 -2.31
CA ASN A 116 33.23 -3.26 -1.86
C ASN A 116 34.52 -2.43 -1.75
N SER A 117 34.53 -1.21 -2.30
CA SER A 117 35.70 -0.35 -2.26
C SER A 117 36.03 0.10 -0.82
N THR A 118 37.31 0.12 -0.52
CA THR A 118 37.91 0.66 0.74
C THR A 118 38.32 2.11 0.63
N GLU A 119 38.24 2.70 -0.59
CA GLU A 119 38.61 4.09 -0.84
C GLU A 119 37.75 5.08 -0.05
N SER A 120 38.17 6.34 0.00
CA SER A 120 37.35 7.38 0.65
C SER A 120 36.01 7.57 -0.07
N LEU A 121 34.98 7.99 0.67
CA LEU A 121 33.66 8.22 0.06
C LEU A 121 33.67 9.36 -0.97
N SER A 122 34.63 10.28 -0.88
CA SER A 122 34.76 11.38 -1.83
C SER A 122 35.35 10.88 -3.15
N ASP A 123 36.45 10.11 -3.09
CA ASP A 123 37.16 9.63 -4.27
C ASP A 123 36.30 8.65 -5.08
N ILE A 124 35.61 7.73 -4.38
CA ILE A 124 34.76 6.78 -5.09
C ILE A 124 33.49 7.46 -5.65
N ALA A 125 32.98 8.50 -5.02
CA ALA A 125 31.85 9.29 -5.52
C ALA A 125 32.25 10.03 -6.80
N GLU A 126 33.44 10.62 -6.85
CA GLU A 126 33.99 11.29 -8.02
C GLU A 126 34.22 10.30 -9.17
N LYS A 127 34.91 9.18 -8.91
CA LYS A 127 35.14 8.11 -9.92
C LYS A 127 33.85 7.55 -10.50
N ALA A 128 32.83 7.36 -9.68
CA ALA A 128 31.53 6.81 -10.10
C ALA A 128 30.55 7.88 -10.65
N GLY A 129 30.89 9.16 -10.65
CA GLY A 129 30.05 10.25 -11.10
C GLY A 129 28.75 10.43 -10.27
N ILE A 130 28.80 10.14 -8.97
CA ILE A 130 27.67 10.20 -8.05
C ILE A 130 27.97 11.13 -6.84
N SER A 131 26.95 11.50 -6.09
CA SER A 131 27.17 12.26 -4.87
C SER A 131 27.75 11.39 -3.75
N ARG A 132 28.57 12.00 -2.86
CA ARG A 132 29.11 11.34 -1.65
C ARG A 132 28.01 10.69 -0.79
N ALA A 133 26.84 11.33 -0.69
CA ALA A 133 25.70 10.78 0.03
C ALA A 133 25.17 9.51 -0.65
N THR A 134 25.15 9.45 -1.98
CA THR A 134 24.77 8.25 -2.73
C THR A 134 25.77 7.13 -2.53
N ALA A 135 27.09 7.42 -2.63
CA ALA A 135 28.15 6.45 -2.36
C ALA A 135 28.03 5.86 -0.93
N SER A 136 27.80 6.69 0.07
CA SER A 136 27.56 6.25 1.46
C SER A 136 26.34 5.32 1.56
N ARG A 137 25.22 5.66 0.91
CA ARG A 137 24.01 4.82 0.93
C ARG A 137 24.22 3.47 0.24
N ILE A 138 25.01 3.42 -0.81
CA ILE A 138 25.36 2.16 -1.51
C ILE A 138 26.27 1.32 -0.62
N ARG A 139 27.32 1.90 -0.05
CA ARG A 139 28.27 1.21 0.84
C ARG A 139 27.57 0.61 2.07
N ASN A 140 26.61 1.33 2.65
CA ASN A 140 25.83 0.88 3.80
C ASN A 140 24.60 0.02 3.42
N ALA A 141 24.55 -0.53 2.20
CA ALA A 141 23.47 -1.35 1.68
C ALA A 141 22.05 -0.72 1.83
N LYS A 142 21.94 0.60 1.96
CA LYS A 142 20.67 1.34 1.98
C LYS A 142 20.08 1.52 0.58
N MET A 143 20.93 1.49 -0.45
CA MET A 143 20.56 1.48 -1.88
C MET A 143 21.14 0.24 -2.55
N TRP A 144 20.61 -0.10 -3.73
CA TRP A 144 21.03 -1.27 -4.51
C TRP A 144 20.91 -2.60 -3.74
N LYS A 145 19.87 -2.72 -2.90
CA LYS A 145 19.57 -3.95 -2.15
C LYS A 145 19.30 -5.11 -3.11
N GLU A 146 19.79 -6.27 -2.76
CA GLU A 146 19.47 -7.51 -3.45
C GLU A 146 18.19 -8.11 -2.85
N TYR A 147 17.21 -8.40 -3.70
CA TYR A 147 15.91 -8.97 -3.30
C TYR A 147 15.74 -10.40 -3.85
N GLY A 148 16.84 -11.12 -4.03
CA GLY A 148 16.81 -12.41 -4.74
C GLY A 148 16.96 -13.66 -3.87
N THR A 149 17.32 -13.52 -2.60
CA THR A 149 17.50 -14.66 -1.69
C THR A 149 16.68 -14.48 -0.43
N PRO A 150 16.25 -15.58 0.25
CA PRO A 150 15.59 -15.52 1.56
C PRO A 150 16.42 -14.76 2.61
N PHE A 151 17.73 -14.68 2.39
CA PHE A 151 18.71 -14.00 3.26
C PHE A 151 19.04 -12.57 2.80
N ALA A 152 18.39 -12.07 1.75
CA ALA A 152 18.59 -10.71 1.25
C ALA A 152 18.01 -9.71 2.26
N GLY A 153 18.81 -9.28 3.19
CA GLY A 153 18.44 -8.36 4.28
C GLY A 153 19.04 -8.73 5.63
N LEU A 154 19.57 -9.92 5.76
CA LEU A 154 20.49 -10.24 6.84
C LEU A 154 21.81 -9.55 6.48
N GLY A 155 22.12 -8.47 7.21
CA GLY A 155 23.37 -7.76 7.04
C GLY A 155 24.57 -8.73 7.14
N LYS A 156 25.69 -8.33 6.56
CA LYS A 156 26.96 -9.01 6.83
C LYS A 156 27.11 -9.10 8.35
N LEU A 157 27.16 -10.33 8.87
CA LEU A 157 27.67 -10.63 10.20
C LEU A 157 29.12 -10.17 10.30
#